data_02ae1d1558cec9a3a2a82e607b4b0a52
#
_entry.id   02ae1d1558cec9a3a2a82e607b4b0a52
#
_cell.length_a   1.000
_cell.length_b   1.000
_cell.length_c   1.000
_cell.angle_alpha   90.00
_cell.angle_beta   90.00
_cell.angle_gamma   90.00
#
_symmetry.space_group_name_H-M   'P 1'
#
loop_
_entity.id
_entity.type
_entity.pdbx_description
1 polymer ?
#
loop_
_entity_poly.entity_id
_entity_poly.type
_entity_poly.pdbx_seq_one_letter_code
_entity_poly.pdbx_strand_id
1 'polypeptide(L)'
;MEPLVSYSGLELTLVEFILGAALVLLGALITLIFARRGNGEREAKLESHLTQMTERQTELQGRLAQMAEDSATRETQLRESLDTRLNTVSERVGQSLEKTQEKNSTDLKQLHERLALIDRAQKNIETLSGEVSGLQSLLSNKQSRGAFGEKQMQDLISNYLPKNGYSFQHTLSNGKRVDALIHLPGDQGDVAIDSKFPMEAWRRLTEADNTPEQAQAAKEFARDVLVHIKAVAEKYLIFGETHDVAMLFLPSEAIYAELHANFPQVIEKGFSQKVMIVSPTTFMATLHTMRAVMKDAAMREQAHIIQREVGAMAKDVSLLDDRVAKLQSHFNQSCLLYTSPSPRDQRGSRMPSSA
;
A
#
# COMPACT_ATOMS: atom_id res chain seq x y z
N MET A 1 102.60 26.06 62.16
CA MET A 1 101.22 26.27 61.63
C MET A 1 100.30 25.78 62.72
N GLU A 2 99.63 26.73 63.37
CA GLU A 2 98.69 26.43 64.49
C GLU A 2 97.43 25.78 63.97
N PRO A 3 96.89 24.71 64.58
CA PRO A 3 95.63 24.09 64.16
C PRO A 3 94.46 24.99 64.51
N LEU A 4 93.59 25.21 63.56
CA LEU A 4 92.37 26.06 63.67
C LEU A 4 91.18 25.40 64.43
N VAL A 5 91.16 24.10 64.55
CA VAL A 5 90.11 23.35 65.28
C VAL A 5 90.73 22.03 65.77
N SER A 6 90.64 21.75 67.04
CA SER A 6 90.94 20.45 67.63
C SER A 6 89.66 19.84 68.20
N TYR A 7 89.25 18.76 67.62
CA TYR A 7 88.12 17.92 68.11
C TYR A 7 88.56 16.47 68.12
N SER A 8 88.69 15.90 69.32
CA SER A 8 88.95 14.45 69.59
C SER A 8 90.05 13.82 68.78
N GLY A 9 91.25 14.41 68.74
CA GLY A 9 92.46 13.72 68.23
C GLY A 9 92.83 13.88 66.76
N LEU A 10 92.13 14.70 66.07
CA LEU A 10 92.44 15.10 64.70
C LEU A 10 92.77 16.60 64.65
N GLU A 11 94.08 16.89 64.45
CA GLU A 11 94.47 18.25 64.17
C GLU A 11 94.40 18.54 62.68
N LEU A 12 93.43 19.28 62.31
CA LEU A 12 93.21 19.72 60.90
C LEU A 12 93.98 21.03 60.70
N THR A 13 94.91 20.97 59.79
CA THR A 13 95.62 22.18 59.35
C THR A 13 94.71 23.02 58.46
N LEU A 14 94.89 24.36 58.49
CA LEU A 14 94.07 25.27 57.67
C LEU A 14 94.02 24.90 56.21
N VAL A 15 95.01 24.19 55.65
CA VAL A 15 95.11 23.71 54.29
C VAL A 15 94.12 22.56 54.06
N GLU A 16 94.04 21.60 55.01
CA GLU A 16 93.13 20.46 54.91
C GLU A 16 91.69 20.88 55.06
N PHE A 17 91.40 21.88 55.87
CA PHE A 17 90.03 22.41 55.94
C PHE A 17 89.64 23.13 54.66
N ILE A 18 90.50 23.91 54.04
CA ILE A 18 90.27 24.54 52.74
C ILE A 18 90.10 23.53 51.66
N LEU A 19 90.93 22.46 51.68
CA LEU A 19 90.84 21.35 50.67
C LEU A 19 89.53 20.55 50.81
N GLY A 20 89.11 20.25 52.04
CA GLY A 20 87.85 19.63 52.37
C GLY A 20 86.62 20.44 51.90
N ALA A 21 86.69 21.77 52.25
CA ALA A 21 85.61 22.67 51.78
C ALA A 21 85.59 22.84 50.30
N ALA A 22 86.71 22.83 49.59
CA ALA A 22 86.78 22.90 48.16
C ALA A 22 86.22 21.62 47.50
N LEU A 23 86.50 20.45 48.08
CA LEU A 23 85.91 19.14 47.58
C LEU A 23 84.41 19.10 47.79
N VAL A 24 83.90 19.58 48.94
CA VAL A 24 82.44 19.66 49.17
C VAL A 24 81.79 20.61 48.18
N LEU A 25 82.39 21.77 47.96
CA LEU A 25 81.87 22.72 46.97
C LEU A 25 81.96 22.18 45.56
N LEU A 26 83.02 21.45 45.21
CA LEU A 26 83.08 20.79 43.88
C LEU A 26 82.04 19.68 43.73
N GLY A 27 81.80 18.88 44.74
CA GLY A 27 80.76 17.89 44.79
C GLY A 27 79.35 18.46 44.62
N ALA A 28 79.11 19.57 45.37
CA ALA A 28 77.86 20.30 45.24
C ALA A 28 77.66 20.96 43.87
N LEU A 29 78.76 21.45 43.28
CA LEU A 29 78.72 22.00 41.92
C LEU A 29 78.40 20.90 40.85
N ILE A 30 79.00 19.72 40.96
CA ILE A 30 78.79 18.57 40.08
C ILE A 30 77.33 18.08 40.22
N THR A 31 76.84 17.94 41.44
CA THR A 31 75.41 17.55 41.65
C THR A 31 74.42 18.54 41.08
N LEU A 32 74.75 19.87 41.24
CA LEU A 32 73.91 20.95 40.68
C LEU A 32 73.93 20.94 39.14
N ILE A 33 75.07 20.67 38.53
CA ILE A 33 75.17 20.54 37.06
C ILE A 33 74.41 19.28 36.54
N PHE A 34 74.51 18.15 37.24
CA PHE A 34 73.76 16.92 36.89
C PHE A 34 72.21 17.08 37.10
N ALA A 35 71.83 17.71 38.20
CA ALA A 35 70.42 18.00 38.47
C ALA A 35 69.82 18.96 37.43
N ARG A 36 70.55 19.95 36.98
CA ARG A 36 70.10 20.83 35.90
C ARG A 36 70.04 20.16 34.55
N ARG A 37 70.96 19.25 34.20
CA ARG A 37 70.91 18.52 32.93
C ARG A 37 69.77 17.49 32.87
N GLY A 38 69.47 16.83 33.99
CA GLY A 38 68.41 15.81 34.04
C GLY A 38 66.98 16.38 33.95
N ASN A 39 66.79 17.61 34.41
CA ASN A 39 65.48 18.29 34.37
C ASN A 39 65.18 18.85 33.00
N GLY A 40 66.13 19.38 32.24
CA GLY A 40 65.92 19.93 30.92
C GLY A 40 65.46 18.91 29.87
N GLU A 41 65.96 17.68 29.91
CA GLU A 41 65.49 16.61 28.99
C GLU A 41 64.10 16.09 29.32
N ARG A 42 63.71 16.09 30.60
CA ARG A 42 62.38 15.69 31.03
C ARG A 42 61.34 16.76 30.69
N GLU A 43 61.66 18.04 30.90
CA GLU A 43 60.82 19.15 30.52
C GLU A 43 60.63 19.24 28.99
N ALA A 44 61.70 19.11 28.21
CA ALA A 44 61.62 19.08 26.75
C ALA A 44 60.78 17.92 26.22
N LYS A 45 60.87 16.73 26.84
CA LYS A 45 60.02 15.56 26.48
C LYS A 45 58.54 15.79 26.89
N LEU A 46 58.29 16.39 28.03
CA LEU A 46 56.94 16.72 28.48
C LEU A 46 56.34 17.81 27.60
N GLU A 47 57.08 18.84 27.26
CA GLU A 47 56.64 19.90 26.33
C GLU A 47 56.33 19.37 24.93
N SER A 48 57.20 18.46 24.41
CA SER A 48 56.93 17.80 23.13
C SER A 48 55.69 16.91 23.16
N HIS A 49 55.42 16.18 24.27
CA HIS A 49 54.21 15.42 24.46
C HIS A 49 52.95 16.26 24.57
N LEU A 50 53.03 17.38 25.32
CA LEU A 50 51.94 18.33 25.44
C LEU A 50 51.62 18.97 24.09
N THR A 51 52.65 19.40 23.35
CA THR A 51 52.48 19.94 21.99
C THR A 51 51.83 18.91 21.06
N GLN A 52 52.28 17.69 21.09
CA GLN A 52 51.69 16.58 20.30
C GLN A 52 50.25 16.26 20.71
N MET A 53 49.95 16.32 22.02
CA MET A 53 48.56 16.16 22.48
C MET A 53 47.67 17.32 22.02
N THR A 54 48.18 18.54 22.09
CA THR A 54 47.45 19.75 21.67
C THR A 54 47.19 19.70 20.14
N GLU A 55 48.18 19.32 19.35
CA GLU A 55 48.02 19.14 17.90
C GLU A 55 46.97 18.06 17.57
N ARG A 56 47.04 16.91 18.24
CA ARG A 56 46.02 15.83 18.04
C ARG A 56 44.65 16.29 18.48
N GLN A 57 44.53 17.06 19.57
CA GLN A 57 43.27 17.57 20.05
C GLN A 57 42.68 18.57 19.05
N THR A 58 43.52 19.46 18.49
CA THR A 58 43.10 20.41 17.45
C THR A 58 42.68 19.71 16.17
N GLU A 59 43.41 18.67 15.75
CA GLU A 59 43.07 17.86 14.59
C GLU A 59 41.73 17.13 14.79
N LEU A 60 41.52 16.53 15.99
CA LEU A 60 40.25 15.86 16.32
C LEU A 60 39.09 16.87 16.38
N GLN A 61 39.31 18.06 16.94
CA GLN A 61 38.29 19.12 16.92
C GLN A 61 37.95 19.56 15.49
N GLY A 62 38.95 19.70 14.63
CA GLY A 62 38.75 20.03 13.22
C GLY A 62 37.95 18.94 12.47
N ARG A 63 38.27 17.67 12.71
CA ARG A 63 37.53 16.54 12.13
C ARG A 63 36.09 16.43 12.63
N LEU A 64 35.86 16.67 13.94
CA LEU A 64 34.52 16.70 14.52
C LEU A 64 33.68 17.85 13.98
N ALA A 65 34.27 19.05 13.84
CA ALA A 65 33.61 20.18 13.22
C ALA A 65 33.23 19.92 11.79
N GLN A 66 34.12 19.32 11.00
CA GLN A 66 33.86 18.95 9.62
C GLN A 66 32.77 17.86 9.51
N MET A 67 32.79 16.85 10.38
CA MET A 67 31.72 15.84 10.43
C MET A 67 30.37 16.46 10.82
N ALA A 68 30.34 17.40 11.73
CA ALA A 68 29.11 18.10 12.11
C ALA A 68 28.56 18.93 10.94
N GLU A 69 29.41 19.62 10.21
CA GLU A 69 29.05 20.42 9.04
C GLU A 69 28.57 19.51 7.89
N ASP A 70 29.27 18.41 7.60
CA ASP A 70 28.87 17.41 6.61
C ASP A 70 27.52 16.75 6.98
N SER A 71 27.31 16.48 8.28
CA SER A 71 26.04 15.90 8.74
C SER A 71 24.88 16.89 8.60
N ALA A 72 25.09 18.16 8.94
CA ALA A 72 24.09 19.21 8.77
C ALA A 72 23.74 19.44 7.30
N THR A 73 24.74 19.40 6.43
CA THR A 73 24.56 19.55 4.98
C THR A 73 23.78 18.37 4.41
N ARG A 74 24.10 17.15 4.84
CA ARG A 74 23.36 15.94 4.43
C ARG A 74 21.92 15.96 4.92
N GLU A 75 21.69 16.38 6.16
CA GLU A 75 20.33 16.51 6.72
C GLU A 75 19.50 17.51 5.92
N THR A 76 20.09 18.65 5.55
CA THR A 76 19.41 19.66 4.72
C THR A 76 19.09 19.12 3.33
N GLN A 77 20.05 18.47 2.67
CA GLN A 77 19.85 17.84 1.35
C GLN A 77 18.80 16.73 1.40
N LEU A 78 18.77 15.95 2.49
CA LEU A 78 17.78 14.90 2.67
C LEU A 78 16.37 15.50 2.83
N ARG A 79 16.23 16.57 3.64
CA ARG A 79 14.96 17.29 3.81
C ARG A 79 14.48 17.89 2.49
N GLU A 80 15.32 18.58 1.76
CA GLU A 80 14.97 19.15 0.44
C GLU A 80 14.57 18.06 -0.57
N SER A 81 15.29 16.95 -0.59
CA SER A 81 14.98 15.80 -1.44
C SER A 81 13.64 15.14 -1.05
N LEU A 82 13.35 15.01 0.23
CA LEU A 82 12.08 14.49 0.72
C LEU A 82 10.92 15.45 0.41
N ASP A 83 11.08 16.75 0.65
CA ASP A 83 10.06 17.74 0.33
C ASP A 83 9.77 17.79 -1.17
N THR A 84 10.81 17.75 -2.01
CA THR A 84 10.66 17.71 -3.46
C THR A 84 9.91 16.44 -3.92
N ARG A 85 10.25 15.28 -3.33
CA ARG A 85 9.56 14.02 -3.64
C ARG A 85 8.13 13.99 -3.14
N LEU A 86 7.87 14.49 -1.93
CA LEU A 86 6.51 14.60 -1.37
C LEU A 86 5.64 15.54 -2.22
N ASN A 87 6.18 16.67 -2.64
CA ASN A 87 5.48 17.60 -3.53
C ASN A 87 5.18 16.94 -4.88
N THR A 88 6.16 16.24 -5.48
CA THR A 88 5.96 15.51 -6.74
C THR A 88 4.91 14.40 -6.61
N VAL A 89 4.90 13.66 -5.51
CA VAL A 89 3.88 12.64 -5.23
C VAL A 89 2.52 13.29 -5.02
N SER A 90 2.46 14.39 -4.25
CA SER A 90 1.21 15.14 -4.02
C SER A 90 0.62 15.69 -5.32
N GLU A 91 1.45 16.27 -6.19
CA GLU A 91 1.02 16.73 -7.52
C GLU A 91 0.53 15.58 -8.41
N ARG A 92 1.25 14.46 -8.44
CA ARG A 92 0.83 13.29 -9.24
C ARG A 92 -0.47 12.68 -8.72
N VAL A 93 -0.65 12.61 -7.41
CA VAL A 93 -1.90 12.15 -6.79
C VAL A 93 -3.03 13.13 -7.09
N GLY A 94 -2.79 14.44 -6.98
CA GLY A 94 -3.76 15.48 -7.36
C GLY A 94 -4.18 15.37 -8.82
N GLN A 95 -3.23 15.30 -9.75
CA GLN A 95 -3.50 15.13 -11.18
C GLN A 95 -4.19 13.80 -11.52
N SER A 96 -3.86 12.72 -10.81
CA SER A 96 -4.51 11.43 -10.98
C SER A 96 -5.95 11.44 -10.48
N LEU A 97 -6.21 12.12 -9.36
CA LEU A 97 -7.56 12.33 -8.82
C LEU A 97 -8.41 13.19 -9.76
N GLU A 98 -7.85 14.29 -10.26
CA GLU A 98 -8.52 15.20 -11.19
C GLU A 98 -8.88 14.50 -12.51
N LYS A 99 -7.93 13.76 -13.11
CA LYS A 99 -8.18 12.91 -14.28
C LYS A 99 -9.22 11.82 -14.03
N THR A 100 -9.22 11.23 -12.84
CA THR A 100 -10.21 10.22 -12.47
C THR A 100 -11.60 10.86 -12.30
N GLN A 101 -11.65 12.07 -11.72
CA GLN A 101 -12.90 12.82 -11.54
C GLN A 101 -13.46 13.34 -12.86
N GLU A 102 -12.61 13.83 -13.76
CA GLU A 102 -13.00 14.20 -15.14
C GLU A 102 -13.52 12.99 -15.93
N LYS A 103 -12.81 11.86 -15.83
CA LYS A 103 -13.23 10.62 -16.48
C LYS A 103 -14.57 10.11 -15.91
N ASN A 104 -14.74 10.14 -14.60
CA ASN A 104 -16.02 9.78 -13.97
C ASN A 104 -17.13 10.75 -14.37
N SER A 105 -16.86 12.06 -14.45
CA SER A 105 -17.82 13.06 -14.93
C SER A 105 -18.18 12.84 -16.40
N THR A 106 -17.22 12.49 -17.25
CA THR A 106 -17.45 12.17 -18.67
C THR A 106 -18.24 10.87 -18.81
N ASP A 107 -17.90 9.85 -18.03
CA ASP A 107 -18.62 8.56 -18.01
C ASP A 107 -20.06 8.76 -17.51
N LEU A 108 -20.29 9.63 -16.52
CA LEU A 108 -21.63 10.00 -16.05
C LEU A 108 -22.41 10.81 -17.09
N LYS A 109 -21.77 11.73 -17.84
CA LYS A 109 -22.41 12.43 -18.96
C LYS A 109 -22.79 11.46 -20.08
N GLN A 110 -21.90 10.54 -20.45
CA GLN A 110 -22.22 9.50 -21.43
C GLN A 110 -23.35 8.57 -20.93
N LEU A 111 -23.40 8.30 -19.63
CA LEU A 111 -24.50 7.54 -19.03
C LEU A 111 -25.82 8.31 -19.13
N HIS A 112 -25.81 9.61 -18.83
CA HIS A 112 -27.01 10.49 -19.00
C HIS A 112 -27.45 10.57 -20.46
N GLU A 113 -26.53 10.70 -21.41
CA GLU A 113 -26.84 10.69 -22.84
C GLU A 113 -27.41 9.33 -23.29
N ARG A 114 -26.87 8.23 -22.79
CA ARG A 114 -27.40 6.88 -23.07
C ARG A 114 -28.74 6.62 -22.38
N LEU A 115 -28.95 7.15 -21.16
CA LEU A 115 -30.27 7.11 -20.51
C LEU A 115 -31.31 7.93 -21.29
N ALA A 116 -30.91 9.10 -21.82
CA ALA A 116 -31.79 9.89 -22.70
C ALA A 116 -32.07 9.19 -24.04
N LEU A 117 -31.13 8.40 -24.58
CA LEU A 117 -31.36 7.53 -25.74
C LEU A 117 -32.26 6.35 -25.39
N ILE A 118 -32.16 5.80 -24.19
CA ILE A 118 -33.04 4.73 -23.67
C ILE A 118 -34.45 5.29 -23.46
N ASP A 119 -34.60 6.49 -22.92
CA ASP A 119 -35.89 7.14 -22.76
C ASP A 119 -36.58 7.44 -24.11
N ARG A 120 -35.78 7.83 -25.13
CA ARG A 120 -36.25 7.94 -26.52
C ARG A 120 -36.57 6.57 -27.13
N ALA A 121 -35.76 5.56 -26.86
CA ALA A 121 -36.02 4.17 -27.30
C ALA A 121 -37.27 3.62 -26.62
N GLN A 122 -37.52 3.94 -25.36
CA GLN A 122 -38.72 3.55 -24.61
C GLN A 122 -39.99 4.20 -25.21
N LYS A 123 -39.91 5.48 -25.60
CA LYS A 123 -40.98 6.14 -26.38
C LYS A 123 -41.20 5.52 -27.76
N ASN A 124 -40.13 5.11 -28.42
CA ASN A 124 -40.22 4.37 -29.69
C ASN A 124 -40.75 2.94 -29.49
N ILE A 125 -40.49 2.28 -28.35
CA ILE A 125 -41.02 0.97 -27.98
C ILE A 125 -42.53 1.03 -27.74
N GLU A 126 -43.07 2.13 -27.17
CA GLU A 126 -44.52 2.35 -27.11
C GLU A 126 -45.15 2.47 -28.51
N THR A 127 -44.43 3.07 -29.47
CA THR A 127 -44.84 3.16 -30.86
C THR A 127 -44.63 1.82 -31.61
N LEU A 128 -43.58 1.06 -31.26
CA LEU A 128 -43.29 -0.30 -31.80
C LEU A 128 -44.18 -1.37 -31.18
N SER A 129 -44.86 -1.10 -30.08
CA SER A 129 -45.84 -2.04 -29.49
C SER A 129 -46.96 -2.42 -30.48
N GLY A 130 -47.18 -1.60 -31.51
CA GLY A 130 -48.06 -1.89 -32.63
C GLY A 130 -47.43 -2.86 -33.69
N GLU A 131 -46.10 -2.89 -33.82
CA GLU A 131 -45.40 -3.76 -34.80
C GLU A 131 -44.98 -5.12 -34.22
N VAL A 132 -45.08 -5.28 -32.91
CA VAL A 132 -44.74 -6.57 -32.20
C VAL A 132 -45.74 -7.70 -32.51
N SER A 133 -46.85 -7.42 -33.17
CA SER A 133 -47.77 -8.43 -33.65
C SER A 133 -47.12 -9.47 -34.58
N GLY A 134 -46.04 -9.12 -35.28
CA GLY A 134 -45.26 -10.02 -36.12
C GLY A 134 -44.26 -10.93 -35.36
N LEU A 135 -43.72 -10.45 -34.23
CA LEU A 135 -42.83 -11.23 -33.35
C LEU A 135 -43.59 -12.22 -32.45
N GLN A 136 -44.89 -12.02 -32.25
CA GLN A 136 -45.73 -12.95 -31.48
C GLN A 136 -45.75 -14.39 -32.08
N SER A 137 -45.63 -14.54 -33.40
CA SER A 137 -45.56 -15.86 -34.05
C SER A 137 -44.23 -16.59 -33.75
N LEU A 138 -43.11 -15.88 -33.58
CA LEU A 138 -41.82 -16.47 -33.25
C LEU A 138 -41.70 -16.81 -31.76
N LEU A 139 -42.43 -16.12 -30.89
CA LEU A 139 -42.48 -16.35 -29.44
C LEU A 139 -43.63 -17.23 -28.99
N SER A 140 -44.35 -17.88 -29.95
CA SER A 140 -45.48 -18.78 -29.65
C SER A 140 -45.08 -20.01 -28.83
N ASN A 141 -43.82 -20.43 -28.89
CA ASN A 141 -43.31 -21.60 -28.16
C ASN A 141 -42.67 -21.19 -26.82
N LYS A 142 -43.08 -21.86 -25.72
CA LYS A 142 -42.57 -21.66 -24.37
C LYS A 142 -41.03 -21.75 -24.28
N GLN A 143 -40.44 -22.66 -25.05
CA GLN A 143 -39.00 -22.89 -25.10
C GLN A 143 -38.26 -21.72 -25.75
N SER A 144 -38.79 -21.18 -26.87
CA SER A 144 -38.21 -20.03 -27.57
C SER A 144 -38.25 -18.76 -26.69
N ARG A 145 -39.33 -18.58 -25.92
CA ARG A 145 -39.44 -17.46 -24.95
C ARG A 145 -38.42 -17.53 -23.82
N GLY A 146 -38.23 -18.75 -23.26
CA GLY A 146 -37.20 -18.96 -22.22
C GLY A 146 -35.81 -18.65 -22.75
N ALA A 147 -35.46 -19.21 -23.91
CA ALA A 147 -34.18 -18.97 -24.56
C ALA A 147 -33.94 -17.46 -24.88
N PHE A 148 -34.98 -16.73 -25.31
CA PHE A 148 -34.89 -15.31 -25.57
C PHE A 148 -34.56 -14.52 -24.31
N GLY A 149 -35.26 -14.77 -23.19
CA GLY A 149 -35.02 -14.07 -21.92
C GLY A 149 -33.63 -14.37 -21.35
N GLU A 150 -33.22 -15.64 -21.40
CA GLU A 150 -31.87 -16.03 -20.99
C GLU A 150 -30.80 -15.35 -21.87
N LYS A 151 -30.99 -15.33 -23.20
CA LYS A 151 -30.06 -14.71 -24.14
C LYS A 151 -29.95 -13.21 -23.90
N GLN A 152 -31.07 -12.49 -23.71
CA GLN A 152 -31.07 -11.07 -23.42
C GLN A 152 -30.33 -10.76 -22.10
N MET A 153 -30.56 -11.54 -21.05
CA MET A 153 -29.85 -11.43 -19.78
C MET A 153 -28.33 -11.65 -19.95
N GLN A 154 -27.95 -12.72 -20.69
CA GLN A 154 -26.53 -13.02 -20.95
C GLN A 154 -25.83 -11.91 -21.73
N ASP A 155 -26.51 -11.34 -22.75
CA ASP A 155 -25.95 -10.23 -23.53
C ASP A 155 -25.75 -8.98 -22.67
N LEU A 156 -26.70 -8.65 -21.79
CA LEU A 156 -26.53 -7.56 -20.83
C LEU A 156 -25.35 -7.81 -19.90
N ILE A 157 -25.26 -8.96 -19.26
CA ILE A 157 -24.15 -9.30 -18.37
C ILE A 157 -22.81 -9.20 -19.10
N SER A 158 -22.70 -9.80 -20.28
CA SER A 158 -21.45 -9.84 -21.06
C SER A 158 -21.00 -8.47 -21.55
N ASN A 159 -21.94 -7.55 -21.82
CA ASN A 159 -21.65 -6.20 -22.26
C ASN A 159 -21.20 -5.27 -21.11
N TYR A 160 -21.68 -5.53 -19.89
CA TYR A 160 -21.44 -4.62 -18.76
C TYR A 160 -20.38 -5.10 -17.78
N LEU A 161 -20.20 -6.41 -17.61
CA LEU A 161 -19.27 -6.96 -16.64
C LEU A 161 -17.99 -7.51 -17.28
N PRO A 162 -16.87 -7.56 -16.58
CA PRO A 162 -15.65 -8.21 -17.04
C PRO A 162 -15.84 -9.74 -17.09
N LYS A 163 -15.12 -10.43 -17.98
CA LYS A 163 -15.26 -11.87 -18.21
C LYS A 163 -15.06 -12.75 -16.97
N ASN A 164 -14.26 -12.31 -16.03
CA ASN A 164 -14.03 -12.99 -14.75
C ASN A 164 -15.06 -12.64 -13.66
N GLY A 165 -15.99 -11.73 -13.93
CA GLY A 165 -16.99 -11.26 -12.99
C GLY A 165 -18.31 -12.03 -13.03
N TYR A 166 -18.45 -13.05 -13.87
CA TYR A 166 -19.69 -13.82 -13.99
C TYR A 166 -19.46 -15.22 -14.53
N SER A 167 -20.43 -16.11 -14.29
CA SER A 167 -20.55 -17.41 -14.94
C SER A 167 -21.99 -17.69 -15.33
N PHE A 168 -22.18 -18.37 -16.47
CA PHE A 168 -23.49 -18.78 -16.93
C PHE A 168 -23.75 -20.25 -16.65
N GLN A 169 -25.01 -20.62 -16.44
CA GLN A 169 -25.45 -21.98 -16.25
C GLN A 169 -24.64 -22.72 -15.18
N HIS A 170 -24.33 -22.02 -14.07
CA HIS A 170 -23.54 -22.55 -12.97
C HIS A 170 -24.36 -23.52 -12.11
N THR A 171 -23.73 -24.59 -11.65
CA THR A 171 -24.36 -25.55 -10.72
C THR A 171 -23.89 -25.25 -9.29
N LEU A 172 -24.82 -24.88 -8.42
CA LEU A 172 -24.57 -24.59 -7.03
C LEU A 172 -24.35 -25.87 -6.20
N SER A 173 -23.86 -25.72 -4.98
CA SER A 173 -23.58 -26.85 -4.04
C SER A 173 -24.79 -27.73 -3.77
N ASN A 174 -26.00 -27.18 -3.83
CA ASN A 174 -27.25 -27.93 -3.67
C ASN A 174 -27.67 -28.69 -4.95
N GLY A 175 -26.84 -28.74 -5.98
CA GLY A 175 -27.12 -29.40 -7.28
C GLY A 175 -28.10 -28.64 -8.17
N LYS A 176 -28.53 -27.42 -7.81
CA LYS A 176 -29.41 -26.60 -8.64
C LYS A 176 -28.59 -25.75 -9.59
N ARG A 177 -29.07 -25.66 -10.83
CA ARG A 177 -28.45 -24.89 -11.89
C ARG A 177 -29.10 -23.51 -11.99
N VAL A 178 -28.28 -22.46 -11.87
CA VAL A 178 -28.68 -21.06 -12.01
C VAL A 178 -28.33 -20.53 -13.39
N ASP A 179 -29.16 -19.65 -13.96
CA ASP A 179 -28.95 -19.13 -15.32
C ASP A 179 -27.72 -18.24 -15.41
N ALA A 180 -27.48 -17.39 -14.42
CA ALA A 180 -26.27 -16.61 -14.29
C ALA A 180 -25.90 -16.40 -12.82
N LEU A 181 -24.59 -16.33 -12.58
CA LEU A 181 -24.00 -16.03 -11.29
C LEU A 181 -23.02 -14.87 -11.47
N ILE A 182 -23.17 -13.80 -10.69
CA ILE A 182 -22.26 -12.65 -10.70
C ILE A 182 -21.35 -12.74 -9.50
N HIS A 183 -20.03 -12.80 -9.75
CA HIS A 183 -19.01 -12.90 -8.74
C HIS A 183 -18.73 -11.52 -8.14
N LEU A 184 -19.13 -11.30 -6.89
CA LEU A 184 -18.81 -10.07 -6.16
C LEU A 184 -17.45 -10.19 -5.46
N PRO A 185 -16.69 -9.10 -5.36
CA PRO A 185 -15.43 -9.10 -4.64
C PRO A 185 -15.65 -9.21 -3.12
N GLY A 186 -14.75 -9.93 -2.45
CA GLY A 186 -14.81 -10.17 -1.01
C GLY A 186 -15.71 -11.35 -0.63
N ASP A 187 -15.97 -11.50 0.67
CA ASP A 187 -16.71 -12.65 1.24
C ASP A 187 -18.24 -12.45 1.22
N GLN A 188 -18.76 -11.63 0.30
CA GLN A 188 -20.21 -11.32 0.25
C GLN A 188 -21.04 -12.38 -0.45
N GLY A 189 -20.42 -13.39 -1.04
CA GLY A 189 -21.10 -14.40 -1.86
C GLY A 189 -21.49 -13.88 -3.25
N ASP A 190 -21.83 -14.80 -4.13
CA ASP A 190 -22.15 -14.53 -5.53
C ASP A 190 -23.65 -14.26 -5.74
N VAL A 191 -23.99 -13.28 -6.58
CA VAL A 191 -25.39 -12.94 -6.84
C VAL A 191 -25.97 -13.88 -7.88
N ALA A 192 -26.96 -14.67 -7.49
CA ALA A 192 -27.68 -15.58 -8.36
C ALA A 192 -28.78 -14.86 -9.15
N ILE A 193 -28.89 -15.15 -10.45
CA ILE A 193 -29.87 -14.53 -11.35
C ILE A 193 -30.59 -15.63 -12.15
N ASP A 194 -31.90 -15.57 -12.12
CA ASP A 194 -32.76 -16.48 -12.86
C ASP A 194 -33.66 -15.67 -13.80
N SER A 195 -33.76 -16.10 -15.07
CA SER A 195 -34.58 -15.44 -16.09
C SER A 195 -35.91 -16.14 -16.21
N LYS A 196 -36.98 -15.38 -15.99
CA LYS A 196 -38.33 -15.91 -16.12
C LYS A 196 -39.22 -14.97 -16.91
N PHE A 197 -40.01 -15.55 -17.81
CA PHE A 197 -40.92 -14.79 -18.66
C PHE A 197 -42.36 -15.26 -18.45
N PRO A 198 -43.13 -14.70 -17.49
CA PRO A 198 -44.49 -15.13 -17.19
C PRO A 198 -45.50 -14.67 -18.25
N MET A 199 -45.22 -14.92 -19.56
CA MET A 199 -45.93 -14.37 -20.69
C MET A 199 -47.38 -14.93 -20.80
N GLU A 200 -47.60 -16.18 -20.43
CA GLU A 200 -48.92 -16.80 -20.49
C GLU A 200 -49.93 -16.11 -19.54
N ALA A 201 -49.50 -15.91 -18.32
CA ALA A 201 -50.31 -15.23 -17.32
C ALA A 201 -50.49 -13.73 -17.66
N TRP A 202 -49.46 -13.11 -18.20
CA TRP A 202 -49.49 -11.73 -18.67
C TRP A 202 -50.48 -11.57 -19.84
N ARG A 203 -50.44 -12.46 -20.85
CA ARG A 203 -51.33 -12.43 -21.99
C ARG A 203 -52.79 -12.57 -21.56
N ARG A 204 -53.12 -13.51 -20.69
CA ARG A 204 -54.47 -13.66 -20.13
C ARG A 204 -54.96 -12.37 -19.43
N LEU A 205 -54.05 -11.69 -18.75
CA LEU A 205 -54.36 -10.44 -18.08
C LEU A 205 -54.70 -9.29 -19.09
N THR A 206 -53.91 -9.22 -20.19
CA THR A 206 -54.06 -8.16 -21.20
C THR A 206 -55.17 -8.42 -22.21
N GLU A 207 -55.51 -9.68 -22.48
CA GLU A 207 -56.59 -10.11 -23.42
C GLU A 207 -57.96 -10.27 -22.76
N ALA A 208 -58.06 -10.10 -21.42
CA ALA A 208 -59.36 -10.20 -20.73
C ALA A 208 -60.27 -9.05 -21.06
N ASP A 209 -61.43 -9.33 -21.68
CA ASP A 209 -62.36 -8.35 -22.21
C ASP A 209 -63.38 -7.82 -21.17
N ASN A 210 -63.52 -8.54 -20.02
CA ASN A 210 -64.52 -8.18 -19.03
C ASN A 210 -63.93 -8.14 -17.60
N THR A 211 -64.55 -7.34 -16.72
CA THR A 211 -64.07 -7.09 -15.34
C THR A 211 -63.89 -8.34 -14.47
N PRO A 212 -64.76 -9.38 -14.52
CA PRO A 212 -64.57 -10.58 -13.72
C PRO A 212 -63.41 -11.45 -14.20
N GLU A 213 -63.21 -11.60 -15.54
CA GLU A 213 -62.09 -12.34 -16.13
C GLU A 213 -60.77 -11.60 -15.85
N GLN A 214 -60.75 -10.31 -15.96
CA GLN A 214 -59.58 -9.51 -15.67
C GLN A 214 -59.14 -9.65 -14.18
N ALA A 215 -60.12 -9.63 -13.26
CA ALA A 215 -59.82 -9.85 -11.84
C ALA A 215 -59.28 -11.26 -11.56
N GLN A 216 -59.75 -12.29 -12.25
CA GLN A 216 -59.25 -13.64 -12.13
C GLN A 216 -57.86 -13.76 -12.74
N ALA A 217 -57.64 -13.26 -13.96
CA ALA A 217 -56.33 -13.23 -14.61
C ALA A 217 -55.27 -12.49 -13.80
N ALA A 218 -55.64 -11.37 -13.15
CA ALA A 218 -54.76 -10.64 -12.23
C ALA A 218 -54.31 -11.47 -11.04
N LYS A 219 -55.21 -12.24 -10.44
CA LYS A 219 -54.87 -13.16 -9.33
C LYS A 219 -53.95 -14.27 -9.78
N GLU A 220 -54.21 -14.83 -10.96
CA GLU A 220 -53.37 -15.89 -11.56
C GLU A 220 -51.97 -15.38 -11.89
N PHE A 221 -51.88 -14.21 -12.51
CA PHE A 221 -50.61 -13.54 -12.79
C PHE A 221 -49.79 -13.30 -11.53
N ALA A 222 -50.40 -12.67 -10.51
CA ALA A 222 -49.73 -12.44 -9.22
C ALA A 222 -49.24 -13.75 -8.59
N ARG A 223 -50.05 -14.80 -8.60
CA ARG A 223 -49.70 -16.12 -8.07
C ARG A 223 -48.53 -16.74 -8.84
N ASP A 224 -48.53 -16.68 -10.16
CA ASP A 224 -47.46 -17.24 -10.98
C ASP A 224 -46.12 -16.55 -10.70
N VAL A 225 -46.11 -15.21 -10.58
CA VAL A 225 -44.90 -14.48 -10.24
C VAL A 225 -44.43 -14.84 -8.81
N LEU A 226 -45.34 -14.95 -7.83
CA LEU A 226 -44.99 -15.38 -6.48
C LEU A 226 -44.40 -16.78 -6.43
N VAL A 227 -44.86 -17.71 -7.25
CA VAL A 227 -44.29 -19.08 -7.39
C VAL A 227 -42.85 -18.98 -7.90
N HIS A 228 -42.58 -18.11 -8.86
CA HIS A 228 -41.20 -17.88 -9.37
C HIS A 228 -40.31 -17.24 -8.30
N ILE A 229 -40.79 -16.23 -7.62
CA ILE A 229 -40.05 -15.60 -6.50
C ILE A 229 -39.65 -16.65 -5.45
N LYS A 230 -40.63 -17.44 -5.00
CA LYS A 230 -40.40 -18.51 -4.00
C LYS A 230 -39.37 -19.54 -4.52
N ALA A 231 -39.51 -19.95 -5.76
CA ALA A 231 -38.62 -20.94 -6.38
C ALA A 231 -37.16 -20.39 -6.47
N VAL A 232 -36.99 -19.13 -6.78
CA VAL A 232 -35.66 -18.46 -6.81
C VAL A 232 -35.06 -18.43 -5.40
N ALA A 233 -35.84 -17.98 -4.41
CA ALA A 233 -35.40 -17.93 -3.02
C ALA A 233 -34.94 -19.30 -2.48
N GLU A 234 -35.76 -20.34 -2.69
CA GLU A 234 -35.49 -21.70 -2.19
C GLU A 234 -34.30 -22.38 -2.90
N LYS A 235 -34.08 -22.06 -4.18
CA LYS A 235 -33.06 -22.75 -4.98
C LYS A 235 -31.71 -22.09 -4.95
N TYR A 236 -31.66 -20.76 -4.87
CA TYR A 236 -30.45 -20.01 -5.17
C TYR A 236 -29.93 -19.15 -4.00
N LEU A 237 -30.66 -19.01 -2.89
CA LEU A 237 -30.14 -18.38 -1.69
C LEU A 237 -29.51 -19.45 -0.78
N ILE A 238 -28.18 -19.58 -0.84
CA ILE A 238 -27.42 -20.57 -0.07
C ILE A 238 -26.44 -19.84 0.83
N PHE A 239 -26.61 -20.03 2.12
CA PHE A 239 -25.73 -19.40 3.12
C PHE A 239 -24.27 -19.79 2.92
N GLY A 240 -23.39 -18.79 2.82
CA GLY A 240 -21.94 -18.96 2.64
C GLY A 240 -21.50 -19.24 1.20
N GLU A 241 -22.41 -19.37 0.24
CA GLU A 241 -22.09 -19.54 -1.20
C GLU A 241 -22.64 -18.38 -2.03
N THR A 242 -23.92 -18.06 -1.85
CA THR A 242 -24.56 -16.99 -2.60
C THR A 242 -24.78 -15.75 -1.74
N HIS A 243 -24.92 -14.61 -2.42
CA HIS A 243 -25.30 -13.36 -1.77
C HIS A 243 -26.69 -13.49 -1.10
N ASP A 244 -26.92 -12.65 -0.11
CA ASP A 244 -28.19 -12.58 0.61
C ASP A 244 -29.40 -12.21 -0.25
N VAL A 245 -29.17 -11.70 -1.45
CA VAL A 245 -30.20 -11.32 -2.43
C VAL A 245 -29.95 -12.02 -3.76
N ALA A 246 -31.00 -12.66 -4.31
CA ALA A 246 -31.04 -13.18 -5.67
C ALA A 246 -31.86 -12.25 -6.57
N MET A 247 -31.66 -12.33 -7.88
CA MET A 247 -32.39 -11.54 -8.86
C MET A 247 -33.30 -12.40 -9.72
N LEU A 248 -34.52 -11.95 -9.92
CA LEU A 248 -35.46 -12.49 -10.89
C LEU A 248 -35.54 -11.53 -12.08
N PHE A 249 -34.92 -11.92 -13.20
CA PHE A 249 -34.90 -11.12 -14.43
C PHE A 249 -36.18 -11.35 -15.24
N LEU A 250 -36.91 -10.28 -15.50
CA LEU A 250 -38.08 -10.25 -16.37
C LEU A 250 -37.70 -9.59 -17.71
N PRO A 251 -37.74 -10.33 -18.84
CA PRO A 251 -37.32 -9.80 -20.15
C PRO A 251 -38.26 -8.76 -20.77
N SER A 252 -39.19 -8.20 -20.00
CA SER A 252 -40.21 -7.27 -20.47
C SER A 252 -40.38 -6.10 -19.51
N GLU A 253 -40.15 -4.89 -20.00
CA GLU A 253 -40.38 -3.65 -19.26
C GLU A 253 -41.89 -3.47 -18.93
N ALA A 254 -42.79 -3.86 -19.87
CA ALA A 254 -44.22 -3.77 -19.67
C ALA A 254 -44.71 -4.62 -18.51
N ILE A 255 -44.24 -5.85 -18.39
CA ILE A 255 -44.56 -6.74 -17.26
C ILE A 255 -44.02 -6.19 -15.95
N TYR A 256 -42.80 -5.66 -15.95
CA TYR A 256 -42.19 -5.05 -14.80
C TYR A 256 -42.97 -3.81 -14.33
N ALA A 257 -43.33 -2.92 -15.26
CA ALA A 257 -44.11 -1.71 -14.96
C ALA A 257 -45.51 -2.05 -14.38
N GLU A 258 -46.17 -3.06 -14.95
CA GLU A 258 -47.46 -3.54 -14.44
C GLU A 258 -47.36 -4.10 -13.02
N LEU A 259 -46.33 -4.88 -12.74
CA LEU A 259 -46.10 -5.41 -11.39
C LEU A 259 -45.92 -4.29 -10.36
N HIS A 260 -45.20 -3.25 -10.71
CA HIS A 260 -44.98 -2.10 -9.81
C HIS A 260 -46.24 -1.24 -9.66
N ALA A 261 -47.02 -1.06 -10.73
CA ALA A 261 -48.22 -0.20 -10.70
C ALA A 261 -49.39 -0.89 -9.98
N ASN A 262 -49.65 -2.16 -10.33
CA ASN A 262 -50.91 -2.82 -9.96
C ASN A 262 -50.72 -4.00 -8.98
N PHE A 263 -49.46 -4.45 -8.73
CA PHE A 263 -49.20 -5.60 -7.83
C PHE A 263 -48.10 -5.33 -6.80
N PRO A 264 -48.15 -4.20 -6.03
CA PRO A 264 -47.10 -3.84 -5.10
C PRO A 264 -46.85 -4.93 -4.04
N GLN A 265 -47.89 -5.68 -3.62
CA GLN A 265 -47.79 -6.79 -2.68
C GLN A 265 -46.91 -7.94 -3.18
N VAL A 266 -46.81 -8.14 -4.52
CA VAL A 266 -45.92 -9.14 -5.12
C VAL A 266 -44.46 -8.68 -4.98
N ILE A 267 -44.20 -7.40 -5.23
CA ILE A 267 -42.88 -6.78 -5.07
C ILE A 267 -42.41 -6.82 -3.61
N GLU A 268 -43.28 -6.43 -2.66
CA GLU A 268 -42.98 -6.50 -1.21
C GLU A 268 -42.67 -7.93 -0.77
N LYS A 269 -43.42 -8.91 -1.30
CA LYS A 269 -43.16 -10.32 -1.02
C LYS A 269 -41.82 -10.77 -1.59
N GLY A 270 -41.44 -10.29 -2.78
CA GLY A 270 -40.10 -10.51 -3.34
C GLY A 270 -39.00 -10.01 -2.41
N PHE A 271 -39.08 -8.77 -1.97
CA PHE A 271 -38.12 -8.21 -1.02
C PHE A 271 -38.08 -8.97 0.30
N SER A 272 -39.24 -9.39 0.86
CA SER A 272 -39.28 -10.17 2.09
C SER A 272 -38.61 -11.55 1.95
N GLN A 273 -38.57 -12.10 0.73
CA GLN A 273 -37.89 -13.36 0.39
C GLN A 273 -36.48 -13.14 -0.17
N LYS A 274 -35.94 -11.93 -0.07
CA LYS A 274 -34.62 -11.56 -0.57
C LYS A 274 -34.45 -11.80 -2.08
N VAL A 275 -35.54 -11.66 -2.84
CA VAL A 275 -35.54 -11.74 -4.32
C VAL A 275 -35.89 -10.39 -4.89
N MET A 276 -34.99 -9.79 -5.64
CA MET A 276 -35.20 -8.54 -6.35
C MET A 276 -35.64 -8.81 -7.78
N ILE A 277 -36.82 -8.28 -8.16
CA ILE A 277 -37.30 -8.35 -9.52
C ILE A 277 -36.66 -7.23 -10.32
N VAL A 278 -36.11 -7.55 -11.49
CA VAL A 278 -35.43 -6.58 -12.37
C VAL A 278 -35.93 -6.71 -13.82
N SER A 279 -36.10 -5.57 -14.46
CA SER A 279 -36.33 -5.44 -15.91
C SER A 279 -34.99 -5.27 -16.64
N PRO A 280 -34.94 -5.27 -17.97
CA PRO A 280 -33.70 -4.99 -18.71
C PRO A 280 -33.06 -3.68 -18.32
N THR A 281 -33.84 -2.58 -18.15
CA THR A 281 -33.32 -1.26 -17.78
C THR A 281 -32.80 -1.22 -16.33
N THR A 282 -33.58 -1.74 -15.38
CA THR A 282 -33.16 -1.77 -13.97
C THR A 282 -32.00 -2.73 -13.75
N PHE A 283 -31.95 -3.84 -14.49
CA PHE A 283 -30.84 -4.76 -14.46
C PHE A 283 -29.55 -4.13 -14.98
N MET A 284 -29.63 -3.42 -16.12
CA MET A 284 -28.48 -2.66 -16.65
C MET A 284 -27.92 -1.65 -15.63
N ALA A 285 -28.78 -0.90 -14.95
CA ALA A 285 -28.36 0.04 -13.90
C ALA A 285 -27.68 -0.69 -12.73
N THR A 286 -28.22 -1.84 -12.33
CA THR A 286 -27.63 -2.69 -11.29
C THR A 286 -26.26 -3.26 -11.70
N LEU A 287 -26.15 -3.76 -12.94
CA LEU A 287 -24.87 -4.26 -13.49
C LEU A 287 -23.80 -3.15 -13.53
N HIS A 288 -24.20 -1.93 -13.89
CA HIS A 288 -23.29 -0.78 -13.86
C HIS A 288 -22.76 -0.49 -12.47
N THR A 289 -23.62 -0.54 -11.46
CA THR A 289 -23.24 -0.39 -10.05
C THR A 289 -22.31 -1.52 -9.60
N MET A 290 -22.62 -2.77 -9.93
CA MET A 290 -21.78 -3.93 -9.61
C MET A 290 -20.40 -3.83 -10.27
N ARG A 291 -20.35 -3.38 -11.53
CA ARG A 291 -19.08 -3.10 -12.21
C ARG A 291 -18.22 -2.09 -11.48
N ALA A 292 -18.82 -1.01 -10.96
CA ALA A 292 -18.11 -0.01 -10.17
C ALA A 292 -17.51 -0.62 -8.90
N VAL A 293 -18.29 -1.44 -8.17
CA VAL A 293 -17.83 -2.16 -6.97
C VAL A 293 -16.67 -3.11 -7.30
N MET A 294 -16.79 -3.89 -8.38
CA MET A 294 -15.72 -4.79 -8.84
C MET A 294 -14.43 -4.04 -9.20
N LYS A 295 -14.57 -2.89 -9.88
CA LYS A 295 -13.44 -2.03 -10.25
C LYS A 295 -12.74 -1.47 -9.00
N ASP A 296 -13.52 -0.99 -8.04
CA ASP A 296 -13.00 -0.46 -6.78
C ASP A 296 -12.24 -1.53 -5.98
N ALA A 297 -12.77 -2.74 -5.92
CA ALA A 297 -12.10 -3.85 -5.25
C ALA A 297 -10.78 -4.23 -5.94
N ALA A 298 -10.78 -4.34 -7.26
CA ALA A 298 -9.58 -4.60 -8.04
C ALA A 298 -8.51 -3.51 -7.85
N MET A 299 -8.92 -2.24 -7.77
CA MET A 299 -8.00 -1.13 -7.48
C MET A 299 -7.40 -1.22 -6.07
N ARG A 300 -8.19 -1.59 -5.07
CA ARG A 300 -7.70 -1.79 -3.69
C ARG A 300 -6.70 -2.94 -3.61
N GLU A 301 -6.97 -4.05 -4.28
CA GLU A 301 -6.07 -5.19 -4.36
C GLU A 301 -4.73 -4.80 -5.00
N GLN A 302 -4.76 -4.07 -6.11
CA GLN A 302 -3.55 -3.54 -6.75
C GLN A 302 -2.79 -2.56 -5.84
N ALA A 303 -3.48 -1.69 -5.11
CA ALA A 303 -2.86 -0.78 -4.16
C ALA A 303 -2.13 -1.53 -3.03
N HIS A 304 -2.72 -2.61 -2.51
CA HIS A 304 -2.08 -3.48 -1.51
C HIS A 304 -0.82 -4.17 -2.05
N ILE A 305 -0.85 -4.63 -3.30
CA ILE A 305 0.32 -5.22 -3.96
C ILE A 305 1.44 -4.17 -4.06
N ILE A 306 1.11 -2.97 -4.56
CA ILE A 306 2.07 -1.88 -4.69
C ILE A 306 2.66 -1.50 -3.32
N GLN A 307 1.85 -1.36 -2.28
CA GLN A 307 2.33 -1.05 -0.93
C GLN A 307 3.30 -2.12 -0.40
N ARG A 308 3.01 -3.38 -0.65
CA ARG A 308 3.89 -4.49 -0.26
C ARG A 308 5.22 -4.44 -0.98
N GLU A 309 5.21 -4.21 -2.31
CA GLU A 309 6.43 -4.13 -3.11
C GLU A 309 7.27 -2.90 -2.72
N VAL A 310 6.63 -1.74 -2.50
CA VAL A 310 7.32 -0.54 -2.00
C VAL A 310 7.93 -0.80 -0.62
N GLY A 311 7.22 -1.50 0.27
CA GLY A 311 7.75 -1.91 1.58
C GLY A 311 8.95 -2.86 1.48
N ALA A 312 8.96 -3.78 0.52
CA ALA A 312 10.10 -4.64 0.24
C ALA A 312 11.30 -3.83 -0.29
N MET A 313 11.07 -2.93 -1.25
CA MET A 313 12.12 -2.03 -1.75
C MET A 313 12.72 -1.13 -0.66
N ALA A 314 11.91 -0.62 0.25
CA ALA A 314 12.39 0.18 1.38
C ALA A 314 13.32 -0.63 2.31
N LYS A 315 13.01 -1.91 2.55
CA LYS A 315 13.88 -2.81 3.29
C LYS A 315 15.21 -3.09 2.56
N ASP A 316 15.15 -3.29 1.25
CA ASP A 316 16.36 -3.52 0.44
C ASP A 316 17.28 -2.29 0.44
N VAL A 317 16.71 -1.09 0.36
CA VAL A 317 17.45 0.17 0.49
C VAL A 317 18.10 0.30 1.87
N SER A 318 17.38 -0.02 2.94
CA SER A 318 17.94 -0.03 4.30
C SER A 318 19.10 -1.03 4.46
N LEU A 319 18.96 -2.23 3.90
CA LEU A 319 20.03 -3.23 3.89
C LEU A 319 21.26 -2.78 3.08
N LEU A 320 21.03 -2.03 2.00
CA LEU A 320 22.10 -1.48 1.18
C LEU A 320 22.86 -0.39 1.96
N ASP A 321 22.14 0.46 2.67
CA ASP A 321 22.72 1.51 3.53
C ASP A 321 23.59 0.90 4.64
N ASP A 322 23.10 -0.14 5.33
CA ASP A 322 23.85 -0.89 6.32
C ASP A 322 25.14 -1.52 5.73
N ARG A 323 25.07 -2.04 4.51
CA ARG A 323 26.25 -2.62 3.83
C ARG A 323 27.27 -1.55 3.46
N VAL A 324 26.80 -0.41 2.97
CA VAL A 324 27.67 0.75 2.64
C VAL A 324 28.34 1.28 3.91
N ALA A 325 27.60 1.44 5.01
CA ALA A 325 28.16 1.86 6.30
C ALA A 325 29.23 0.89 6.81
N LYS A 326 29.01 -0.43 6.70
CA LYS A 326 30.00 -1.46 7.02
C LYS A 326 31.23 -1.35 6.12
N LEU A 327 31.04 -1.19 4.81
CA LEU A 327 32.14 -1.03 3.86
C LEU A 327 32.98 0.22 4.19
N GLN A 328 32.35 1.36 4.51
CA GLN A 328 33.05 2.56 4.97
C GLN A 328 33.85 2.31 6.24
N SER A 329 33.27 1.60 7.21
CA SER A 329 33.97 1.23 8.45
C SER A 329 35.21 0.36 8.16
N HIS A 330 35.07 -0.67 7.31
CA HIS A 330 36.20 -1.52 6.92
C HIS A 330 37.27 -0.75 6.15
N PHE A 331 36.89 0.17 5.28
CA PHE A 331 37.83 1.01 4.55
C PHE A 331 38.62 1.93 5.50
N ASN A 332 37.94 2.57 6.46
CA ASN A 332 38.56 3.41 7.48
C ASN A 332 39.51 2.60 8.37
N GLN A 333 39.16 1.37 8.77
CA GLN A 333 40.05 0.48 9.52
C GLN A 333 41.28 0.09 8.71
N SER A 334 41.12 -0.19 7.41
CA SER A 334 42.25 -0.51 6.52
C SER A 334 43.17 0.71 6.38
N CYS A 335 42.65 1.89 6.19
CA CYS A 335 43.45 3.11 6.13
C CYS A 335 44.25 3.34 7.42
N LEU A 336 43.64 3.11 8.60
CA LEU A 336 44.35 3.21 9.89
C LEU A 336 45.47 2.19 10.05
N LEU A 337 45.31 0.97 9.53
CA LEU A 337 46.34 -0.06 9.53
C LEU A 337 47.53 0.29 8.64
N TYR A 338 47.28 0.95 7.48
CA TYR A 338 48.36 1.36 6.56
C TYR A 338 49.02 2.70 6.96
N THR A 339 48.36 3.53 7.73
CA THR A 339 48.90 4.83 8.22
C THR A 339 49.51 4.74 9.63
N SER A 340 49.29 3.62 10.34
CA SER A 340 49.90 3.37 11.64
C SER A 340 51.38 2.96 11.41
N PRO A 341 52.37 3.64 12.04
CA PRO A 341 53.79 3.22 11.90
C PRO A 341 53.93 1.76 12.38
N SER A 342 54.55 0.97 11.54
CA SER A 342 54.82 -0.45 11.83
C SER A 342 55.55 -0.60 13.20
N PRO A 343 55.21 -1.61 13.99
CA PRO A 343 56.01 -1.95 15.21
C PRO A 343 57.49 -2.15 14.94
N ARG A 344 57.89 -2.38 13.69
CA ARG A 344 59.28 -2.48 13.25
C ARG A 344 59.95 -1.08 13.20
N ASP A 345 59.24 -0.03 12.84
CA ASP A 345 59.80 1.31 12.78
C ASP A 345 60.07 1.91 14.19
N GLN A 346 59.33 1.42 15.19
CA GLN A 346 59.59 1.80 16.61
C GLN A 346 60.82 1.11 17.21
N ARG A 347 61.32 0.05 16.62
CA ARG A 347 62.56 -0.64 17.06
C ARG A 347 63.84 -0.05 16.47
N GLY A 348 63.72 0.71 15.37
CA GLY A 348 64.89 1.30 14.70
C GLY A 348 65.50 2.51 15.40
N SER A 349 64.81 3.14 16.38
CA SER A 349 65.32 4.29 17.11
C SER A 349 66.06 4.00 18.42
N ARG A 350 66.32 2.71 18.73
CA ARG A 350 67.23 2.29 19.83
C ARG A 350 68.56 1.81 19.24
N MET A 351 69.39 2.72 18.72
CA MET A 351 70.81 2.47 18.59
C MET A 351 71.47 2.77 19.91
N PRO A 352 72.23 1.84 20.50
CA PRO A 352 73.07 2.16 21.66
C PRO A 352 74.22 3.02 21.18
N SER A 353 74.39 4.21 21.78
CA SER A 353 75.61 4.96 21.70
C SER A 353 76.70 4.17 22.39
N SER A 354 77.58 3.57 21.65
CA SER A 354 78.83 2.97 22.14
C SER A 354 80.02 3.80 21.67
N ALA A 355 80.87 4.15 22.69
CA ALA A 355 82.23 4.69 22.74
C ALA A 355 82.33 6.20 22.64
#